data_0eb813c10aa931b038f2d710657a7005
#
_entry.id   0eb813c10aa931b038f2d710657a7005
#
_cell.length_a   1.000
_cell.length_b   1.000
_cell.length_c   1.000
_cell.angle_alpha   90.00
_cell.angle_beta   90.00
_cell.angle_gamma   90.00
#
_symmetry.space_group_name_H-M   'P 1'
#
loop_
_entity.id
_entity.type
_entity.pdbx_description
1 polymer ?
#
loop_
_entity_poly.entity_id
_entity_poly.type
_entity_poly.pdbx_seq_one_letter_code
_entity_poly.pdbx_strand_id
1 'polypeptide(L)'
;MDMQRIKDLYNKGLVVITEHAENRLQERNITIKDLSSAIENGEIIENYDEDNPFPSCLILNIKNKKPLHVVVSDAKEYIKIVTAYVPDSDLWYDGYKKRIIK
;
A
#
# COMPACT_ATOMS: atom_id res chain seq x y z
N MET A 1 5.80 -2.63 -10.67
CA MET A 1 4.44 -2.04 -10.74
C MET A 1 4.54 -0.54 -10.96
N ASP A 2 3.49 0.04 -11.48
CA ASP A 2 3.44 1.43 -11.90
C ASP A 2 2.30 2.12 -11.17
N MET A 3 2.57 3.27 -10.55
CA MET A 3 1.54 4.02 -9.81
C MET A 3 0.37 4.44 -10.70
N GLN A 4 0.62 4.81 -11.95
CA GLN A 4 -0.46 5.24 -12.84
C GLN A 4 -1.44 4.10 -13.10
N ARG A 5 -0.93 2.89 -13.33
CA ARG A 5 -1.77 1.70 -13.51
C ARG A 5 -2.58 1.41 -12.24
N ILE A 6 -1.95 1.51 -11.07
CA ILE A 6 -2.63 1.29 -9.78
C ILE A 6 -3.77 2.30 -9.61
N LYS A 7 -3.51 3.59 -9.87
CA LYS A 7 -4.51 4.65 -9.80
C LYS A 7 -5.67 4.38 -10.77
N ASP A 8 -5.36 4.02 -12.00
CA ASP A 8 -6.38 3.78 -13.02
C ASP A 8 -7.31 2.65 -12.62
N LEU A 9 -6.75 1.53 -12.17
CA LEU A 9 -7.55 0.37 -11.74
C LEU A 9 -8.37 0.71 -10.51
N TYR A 10 -7.77 1.38 -9.54
CA TYR A 10 -8.48 1.80 -8.33
C TYR A 10 -9.66 2.71 -8.65
N ASN A 11 -9.44 3.71 -9.50
CA ASN A 11 -10.46 4.69 -9.87
C ASN A 11 -11.60 4.08 -10.70
N LYS A 12 -11.33 2.99 -11.40
CA LYS A 12 -12.36 2.23 -12.13
C LYS A 12 -13.13 1.26 -11.23
N GLY A 13 -12.80 1.20 -9.95
CA GLY A 13 -13.41 0.24 -9.04
C GLY A 13 -12.89 -1.18 -9.19
N LEU A 14 -11.80 -1.36 -9.95
CA LEU A 14 -11.18 -2.66 -10.17
C LEU A 14 -10.15 -2.94 -9.05
N VAL A 15 -10.66 -3.00 -7.84
CA VAL A 15 -9.87 -3.21 -6.62
C VAL A 15 -10.59 -4.17 -5.70
N VAL A 16 -9.82 -5.10 -5.13
CA VAL A 16 -10.32 -6.04 -4.12
C VAL A 16 -9.61 -5.75 -2.80
N ILE A 17 -10.38 -5.59 -1.74
CA ILE A 17 -9.86 -5.54 -0.38
C ILE A 17 -10.29 -6.86 0.26
N THR A 18 -9.32 -7.73 0.58
CA THR A 18 -9.63 -9.04 1.16
C THR A 18 -10.23 -8.86 2.56
N GLU A 19 -10.98 -9.86 3.03
CA GLU A 19 -11.51 -9.86 4.39
C GLU A 19 -10.39 -9.71 5.42
N HIS A 20 -9.28 -10.41 5.21
CA HIS A 20 -8.11 -10.29 6.08
C HIS A 20 -7.57 -8.86 6.11
N ALA A 21 -7.42 -8.23 4.93
CA ALA A 21 -6.96 -6.85 4.83
C ALA A 21 -7.95 -5.90 5.51
N GLU A 22 -9.24 -6.08 5.26
CA GLU A 22 -10.28 -5.26 5.88
C GLU A 22 -10.22 -5.32 7.41
N ASN A 23 -10.04 -6.52 7.97
CA ASN A 23 -9.90 -6.69 9.41
C ASN A 23 -8.67 -5.95 9.95
N ARG A 24 -7.55 -6.01 9.25
CA ARG A 24 -6.34 -5.29 9.65
C ARG A 24 -6.54 -3.77 9.62
N LEU A 25 -7.21 -3.27 8.59
CA LEU A 25 -7.53 -1.85 8.49
C LEU A 25 -8.35 -1.38 9.67
N GLN A 26 -9.38 -2.13 10.03
CA GLN A 26 -10.24 -1.81 11.17
C GLN A 26 -9.46 -1.82 12.49
N GLU A 27 -8.67 -2.86 12.73
CA GLU A 27 -7.85 -2.98 13.94
C GLU A 27 -6.88 -1.81 14.10
N ARG A 28 -6.40 -1.26 12.99
CA ARG A 28 -5.38 -0.21 12.94
C ARG A 28 -5.95 1.19 12.74
N ASN A 29 -7.27 1.31 12.70
CA ASN A 29 -7.97 2.58 12.45
C ASN A 29 -7.55 3.26 11.14
N ILE A 30 -7.29 2.44 10.10
CA ILE A 30 -6.97 2.93 8.77
C ILE A 30 -8.26 2.93 7.97
N THR A 31 -8.65 4.09 7.44
CA THR A 31 -9.91 4.26 6.73
C THR A 31 -9.76 4.07 5.22
N ILE A 32 -10.89 3.93 4.54
CA ILE A 32 -10.91 3.91 3.07
C ILE A 32 -10.37 5.22 2.51
N LYS A 33 -10.63 6.35 3.19
CA LYS A 33 -10.04 7.64 2.79
C LYS A 33 -8.52 7.62 2.85
N ASP A 34 -7.96 6.97 3.86
CA ASP A 34 -6.51 6.84 3.99
C ASP A 34 -5.93 6.03 2.83
N LEU A 35 -6.60 4.93 2.46
CA LEU A 35 -6.19 4.12 1.31
C LEU A 35 -6.29 4.91 0.01
N SER A 36 -7.40 5.60 -0.21
CA SER A 36 -7.61 6.40 -1.42
C SER A 36 -6.55 7.50 -1.55
N SER A 37 -6.23 8.15 -0.45
CA SER A 37 -5.16 9.15 -0.41
C SER A 37 -3.80 8.55 -0.76
N ALA A 38 -3.50 7.36 -0.24
CA ALA A 38 -2.24 6.67 -0.52
C ALA A 38 -2.14 6.29 -2.00
N ILE A 39 -3.21 5.81 -2.61
CA ILE A 39 -3.23 5.47 -4.03
C ILE A 39 -3.07 6.74 -4.87
N GLU A 40 -3.74 7.83 -4.52
CA GLU A 40 -3.71 9.07 -5.28
C GLU A 40 -2.38 9.80 -5.16
N ASN A 41 -1.80 9.87 -3.97
CA ASN A 41 -0.66 10.73 -3.68
C ASN A 41 0.62 10.00 -3.30
N GLY A 42 0.56 8.68 -3.14
CA GLY A 42 1.70 7.89 -2.68
C GLY A 42 2.74 7.59 -3.74
N GLU A 43 3.83 7.01 -3.31
CA GLU A 43 4.91 6.56 -4.18
C GLU A 43 5.29 5.11 -3.86
N ILE A 44 5.69 4.35 -4.87
CA ILE A 44 6.21 3.00 -4.68
C ILE A 44 7.64 3.12 -4.15
N ILE A 45 7.89 2.49 -3.00
CA ILE A 45 9.22 2.48 -2.37
C ILE A 45 9.89 1.12 -2.42
N GLU A 46 9.14 0.05 -2.60
CA GLU A 46 9.67 -1.32 -2.77
C GLU A 46 8.81 -2.07 -3.78
N ASN A 47 9.47 -2.90 -4.59
CA ASN A 47 8.80 -3.82 -5.51
C ASN A 47 9.13 -5.26 -5.12
N TYR A 48 8.12 -6.10 -5.14
CA TYR A 48 8.23 -7.53 -4.84
C TYR A 48 7.80 -8.32 -6.09
N ASP A 49 8.65 -8.26 -7.12
CA ASP A 49 8.33 -8.79 -8.45
C ASP A 49 8.18 -10.31 -8.46
N GLU A 50 8.77 -10.99 -7.47
CA GLU A 50 8.74 -12.45 -7.37
C GLU A 50 7.65 -12.97 -6.43
N ASP A 51 6.81 -12.09 -5.88
CA ASP A 51 5.68 -12.53 -5.06
C ASP A 51 4.72 -13.39 -5.87
N ASN A 52 4.17 -14.41 -5.24
CA ASN A 52 3.21 -15.32 -5.83
C ASN A 52 1.86 -15.20 -5.12
N PRO A 53 0.77 -15.36 -5.86
CA PRO A 53 0.66 -15.62 -7.30
C PRO A 53 0.88 -14.42 -8.19
N PHE A 54 0.96 -13.21 -7.62
CA PHE A 54 1.10 -11.96 -8.37
C PHE A 54 2.17 -11.08 -7.76
N PRO A 55 2.86 -10.28 -8.58
CA PRO A 55 3.79 -9.29 -8.05
C PRO A 55 3.06 -8.27 -7.18
N SER A 56 3.78 -7.70 -6.23
CA SER A 56 3.25 -6.67 -5.35
C SER A 56 4.24 -5.54 -5.17
N CYS A 57 3.80 -4.46 -4.55
CA CYS A 57 4.66 -3.33 -4.22
C CYS A 57 4.24 -2.73 -2.89
N LEU A 58 5.14 -1.95 -2.33
CA LEU A 58 4.90 -1.18 -1.11
C LEU A 58 4.80 0.29 -1.49
N ILE A 59 3.68 0.90 -1.12
CA ILE A 59 3.41 2.32 -1.37
C ILE A 59 3.55 3.07 -0.05
N LEU A 60 4.24 4.21 -0.09
CA LEU A 60 4.32 5.14 1.03
C LEU A 60 3.50 6.38 0.72
N ASN A 61 2.66 6.80 1.65
CA ASN A 61 2.00 8.09 1.62
C ASN A 61 2.20 8.79 2.95
N ILE A 62 2.49 10.09 2.91
CA ILE A 62 2.58 10.92 4.10
C ILE A 62 1.53 12.02 3.99
N LYS A 63 0.58 12.02 4.93
CA LYS A 63 -0.50 12.98 4.97
C LYS A 63 -0.54 13.61 6.36
N ASN A 64 -0.42 14.94 6.42
CA ASN A 64 -0.38 15.66 7.70
C ASN A 64 0.69 15.09 8.64
N LYS A 65 1.88 14.81 8.12
CA LYS A 65 3.03 14.23 8.83
C LYS A 65 2.82 12.81 9.32
N LYS A 66 1.73 12.15 8.89
CA LYS A 66 1.43 10.77 9.27
C LYS A 66 1.75 9.83 8.11
N PRO A 67 2.71 8.92 8.28
CA PRO A 67 3.05 7.96 7.23
C PRO A 67 2.07 6.80 7.20
N LEU A 68 1.85 6.27 6.00
CA LEU A 68 1.08 5.05 5.79
C LEU A 68 1.81 4.20 4.77
N HIS A 69 1.96 2.92 5.04
CA HIS A 69 2.44 1.92 4.09
C HIS A 69 1.26 1.08 3.62
N VAL A 70 1.14 0.89 2.31
CA VAL A 70 0.10 0.05 1.70
C VAL A 70 0.77 -0.95 0.77
N VAL A 71 0.46 -2.24 0.95
CA VAL A 71 0.93 -3.30 0.06
C VAL A 71 -0.17 -3.62 -0.94
N VAL A 72 0.16 -3.52 -2.22
CA VAL A 72 -0.78 -3.73 -3.33
C VAL A 72 -0.23 -4.80 -4.25
N SER A 73 -1.07 -5.78 -4.64
CA SER A 73 -0.73 -6.77 -5.65
C SER A 73 -1.38 -6.43 -6.98
N ASP A 74 -0.68 -6.73 -8.07
CA ASP A 74 -1.20 -6.60 -9.43
C ASP A 74 -1.77 -7.95 -9.88
N ALA A 75 -3.09 -8.09 -9.83
CA ALA A 75 -3.78 -9.31 -10.26
C ALA A 75 -4.21 -9.24 -11.74
N LYS A 76 -3.51 -8.46 -12.55
CA LYS A 76 -3.69 -8.24 -14.00
C LYS A 76 -4.90 -7.37 -14.32
N GLU A 77 -6.10 -7.85 -14.07
CA GLU A 77 -7.33 -7.13 -14.42
C GLU A 77 -7.84 -6.26 -13.26
N TYR A 78 -7.27 -6.43 -12.09
CA TYR A 78 -7.61 -5.65 -10.90
C TYR A 78 -6.41 -5.60 -9.98
N ILE A 79 -6.45 -4.71 -9.00
CA ILE A 79 -5.46 -4.68 -7.93
C ILE A 79 -6.07 -5.24 -6.65
N LYS A 80 -5.22 -5.78 -5.79
CA LYS A 80 -5.61 -6.31 -4.49
C LYS A 80 -4.88 -5.55 -3.40
N ILE A 81 -5.64 -5.00 -2.45
CA ILE A 81 -5.03 -4.44 -1.23
C ILE A 81 -4.71 -5.61 -0.31
N VAL A 82 -3.43 -5.85 -0.10
CA VAL A 82 -2.94 -6.97 0.70
C VAL A 82 -2.94 -6.63 2.18
N THR A 83 -2.42 -5.45 2.50
CA THR A 83 -2.41 -4.93 3.87
C THR A 83 -2.05 -3.44 3.85
N ALA A 84 -2.25 -2.79 5.00
CA ALA A 84 -1.76 -1.45 5.24
C ALA A 84 -1.42 -1.31 6.72
N TYR A 85 -0.43 -0.50 7.02
CA TYR A 85 0.00 -0.26 8.39
C TYR A 85 0.70 1.09 8.51
N VAL A 86 0.76 1.60 9.72
CA VAL A 86 1.59 2.77 10.02
C VAL A 86 3.00 2.25 10.27
N PRO A 87 4.00 2.69 9.48
CA PRO A 87 5.37 2.19 9.65
C PRO A 87 5.95 2.67 10.98
N ASP A 88 6.69 1.79 11.65
CA ASP A 88 7.36 2.08 12.90
C ASP A 88 8.70 2.78 12.62
N SER A 89 8.92 3.94 13.23
CA SER A 89 10.16 4.70 13.04
C SER A 89 11.40 3.94 13.52
N ASP A 90 11.25 2.93 14.36
CA ASP A 90 12.35 2.08 14.80
C ASP A 90 12.77 1.05 13.73
N LEU A 91 11.91 0.83 12.72
CA LEU A 91 12.14 -0.15 11.65
C LEU A 91 12.41 0.51 10.30
N TRP A 92 12.15 1.80 10.16
CA TRP A 92 12.27 2.53 8.90
C TRP A 92 13.00 3.87 9.10
N TYR A 93 13.76 4.30 8.08
CA TYR A 93 14.43 5.59 8.08
C TYR A 93 14.26 6.29 6.72
N ASP A 94 14.87 7.44 6.55
CA ASP A 94 14.78 8.26 5.33
C ASP A 94 13.31 8.53 4.95
N GLY A 95 12.56 9.10 5.92
CA GLY A 95 11.15 9.40 5.70
C GLY A 95 10.28 8.16 5.50
N TYR A 96 10.63 7.05 6.17
CA TYR A 96 9.93 5.75 6.12
C TYR A 96 10.08 5.02 4.79
N LYS A 97 11.08 5.39 3.98
CA LYS A 97 11.32 4.77 2.67
C LYS A 97 12.25 3.57 2.72
N LYS A 98 13.11 3.50 3.70
CA LYS A 98 14.17 2.48 3.78
C LYS A 98 14.09 1.70 5.07
N ARG A 99 14.27 0.39 4.95
CA ARG A 99 14.29 -0.51 6.11
C ARG A 99 15.58 -0.35 6.88
N ILE A 100 15.47 -0.34 8.22
CA ILE A 100 16.65 -0.43 9.07
C ILE A 100 17.07 -1.89 9.10
N ILE A 101 18.30 -2.17 8.71
CA ILE A 101 18.87 -3.51 8.71
C ILE A 101 19.54 -3.70 10.05
N LYS A 102 19.09 -4.69 10.81
CA LYS A 102 19.66 -5.03 12.11
C LYS A 102 20.46 -6.32 12.04
#